data_4464f4436d5103dcd41249636b0cb9a3
#
_entry.id   4464f4436d5103dcd41249636b0cb9a3
#
_cell.length_a   1.000
_cell.length_b   1.000
_cell.length_c   1.000
_cell.angle_alpha   90.00
_cell.angle_beta   90.00
_cell.angle_gamma   90.00
#
_symmetry.space_group_name_H-M   'P 1'
#
loop_
_entity.id
_entity.type
_entity.pdbx_description
1 polymer ?
#
loop_
_entity_poly.entity_id
_entity_poly.type
_entity_poly.pdbx_seq_one_letter_code
_entity_poly.pdbx_strand_id
1 'polypeptide(L)'
;DTLHFPALDLDLQVMATPGHTQDHLSYFCPPLPCHPHPALFCGDTLFSAGCGRVFDGTVAQLFQSLQQLRTLPPDTRICAAHEYTLTNLHFALGAEPGNDAIRERLAHCRQLREDGLPTLPSTLSGELQVNPFLRSHLPALSRHLPAELQPETADAFGVFAALRRWRNSFKPPATP
;
A
#
# COMPACT_ATOMS: atom_id res chain seq x y z
N ASP A 1 3.08 21.40 -4.25
CA ASP A 1 3.82 21.93 -5.42
C ASP A 1 3.45 21.14 -6.66
N THR A 2 3.70 21.71 -7.85
CA THR A 2 3.48 21.06 -9.15
C THR A 2 4.78 21.09 -9.95
N LEU A 3 5.15 19.95 -10.52
CA LEU A 3 6.22 19.85 -11.51
C LEU A 3 5.60 19.90 -12.89
N HIS A 4 6.06 20.82 -13.71
CA HIS A 4 5.58 21.02 -15.06
C HIS A 4 6.59 20.50 -16.09
N PHE A 5 6.15 19.64 -17.02
CA PHE A 5 6.94 19.08 -18.08
C PHE A 5 6.36 19.48 -19.46
N PRO A 6 6.71 20.67 -19.98
CA PRO A 6 6.08 21.23 -21.20
C PRO A 6 6.21 20.32 -22.43
N ALA A 7 7.33 19.63 -22.57
CA ALA A 7 7.58 18.74 -23.70
C ALA A 7 6.65 17.49 -23.73
N LEU A 8 6.00 17.17 -22.61
CA LEU A 8 5.11 16.03 -22.46
C LEU A 8 3.66 16.46 -22.23
N ASP A 9 3.39 17.76 -22.16
CA ASP A 9 2.11 18.32 -21.72
C ASP A 9 1.64 17.66 -20.41
N LEU A 10 2.56 17.56 -19.44
CA LEU A 10 2.37 16.80 -18.20
C LEU A 10 2.64 17.66 -16.98
N ASP A 11 1.68 17.65 -16.07
CA ASP A 11 1.78 18.22 -14.73
C ASP A 11 1.71 17.13 -13.67
N LEU A 12 2.70 17.07 -12.77
CA LEU A 12 2.70 16.17 -11.63
C LEU A 12 2.51 16.95 -10.33
N GLN A 13 1.53 16.59 -9.53
CA GLN A 13 1.35 17.11 -8.19
C GLN A 13 2.34 16.42 -7.25
N VAL A 14 3.19 17.21 -6.58
CA VAL A 14 4.14 16.70 -5.58
C VAL A 14 3.43 16.61 -4.23
N MET A 15 3.46 15.43 -3.64
CA MET A 15 2.86 15.13 -2.35
C MET A 15 3.97 14.74 -1.37
N ALA A 16 4.11 15.47 -0.27
CA ALA A 16 4.98 15.03 0.82
C ALA A 16 4.36 13.79 1.47
N THR A 17 5.11 12.70 1.45
CA THR A 17 4.68 11.39 2.00
C THR A 17 5.76 10.82 2.92
N PRO A 18 6.12 11.55 4.00
CA PRO A 18 7.15 11.09 4.93
C PRO A 18 6.73 9.81 5.64
N GLY A 19 7.72 9.07 6.10
CA GLY A 19 7.52 7.85 6.89
C GLY A 19 8.49 6.72 6.54
N HIS A 20 8.63 6.37 5.27
CA HIS A 20 9.73 5.51 4.83
C HIS A 20 11.06 6.23 5.05
N THR A 21 11.20 7.41 4.47
CA THR A 21 12.19 8.42 4.85
C THR A 21 11.48 9.71 5.31
N GLN A 22 12.22 10.63 5.95
CA GLN A 22 11.63 11.89 6.46
C GLN A 22 11.20 12.83 5.33
N ASP A 23 11.91 12.80 4.22
CA ASP A 23 11.73 13.68 3.07
C ASP A 23 11.10 12.97 1.85
N HIS A 24 10.48 11.79 2.05
CA HIS A 24 9.89 11.01 0.98
C HIS A 24 8.79 11.80 0.25
N LEU A 25 8.81 11.73 -1.08
CA LEU A 25 7.84 12.36 -1.97
C LEU A 25 7.12 11.31 -2.81
N SER A 26 5.86 11.57 -3.09
CA SER A 26 5.07 10.88 -4.10
C SER A 26 4.63 11.87 -5.17
N TYR A 27 4.37 11.36 -6.38
CA TYR A 27 3.95 12.19 -7.51
C TYR A 27 2.62 11.69 -8.04
N PHE A 28 1.62 12.57 -8.02
CA PHE A 28 0.31 12.26 -8.57
C PHE A 28 0.17 12.88 -9.95
N CYS A 29 -0.13 12.03 -10.94
CA CYS A 29 -0.46 12.41 -12.29
C CYS A 29 -1.98 12.38 -12.44
N PRO A 30 -2.64 13.52 -12.72
CA PRO A 30 -4.07 13.54 -13.02
C PRO A 30 -4.34 12.82 -14.36
N PRO A 31 -5.63 12.55 -14.69
CA PRO A 31 -5.99 11.99 -15.98
C PRO A 31 -5.49 12.85 -17.14
N LEU A 32 -4.97 12.21 -18.18
CA LEU A 32 -4.51 12.84 -19.41
C LEU A 32 -5.38 12.38 -20.59
N PRO A 33 -5.46 13.14 -21.69
CA PRO A 33 -6.24 12.74 -22.87
C PRO A 33 -5.86 11.35 -23.41
N CYS A 34 -4.55 11.01 -23.37
CA CYS A 34 -4.02 9.71 -23.82
C CYS A 34 -4.04 8.65 -22.70
N HIS A 35 -4.34 9.01 -21.44
CA HIS A 35 -4.31 8.15 -20.28
C HIS A 35 -5.40 8.53 -19.28
N PRO A 36 -6.63 7.99 -19.44
CA PRO A 36 -7.83 8.46 -18.75
C PRO A 36 -7.83 8.18 -17.24
N HIS A 37 -6.97 7.30 -16.75
CA HIS A 37 -6.86 6.98 -15.32
C HIS A 37 -5.71 7.75 -14.68
N PRO A 38 -5.91 8.36 -13.50
CA PRO A 38 -4.82 8.99 -12.78
C PRO A 38 -3.78 7.96 -12.35
N ALA A 39 -2.55 8.39 -12.12
CA ALA A 39 -1.47 7.55 -11.66
C ALA A 39 -0.76 8.17 -10.44
N LEU A 40 -0.37 7.34 -9.48
CA LEU A 40 0.40 7.71 -8.32
C LEU A 40 1.75 6.96 -8.35
N PHE A 41 2.83 7.70 -8.46
CA PHE A 41 4.19 7.21 -8.29
C PHE A 41 4.57 7.38 -6.83
N CYS A 42 4.39 6.33 -6.04
CA CYS A 42 4.43 6.41 -4.57
C CYS A 42 5.74 5.89 -3.96
N GLY A 43 6.74 5.57 -4.79
CA GLY A 43 8.03 5.11 -4.30
C GLY A 43 7.89 3.95 -3.31
N ASP A 44 8.49 4.14 -2.14
CA ASP A 44 8.47 3.18 -1.03
C ASP A 44 7.46 3.51 0.07
N THR A 45 6.49 4.40 -0.17
CA THR A 45 5.43 4.71 0.81
C THR A 45 4.32 3.65 0.77
N LEU A 46 3.76 3.38 -0.42
CA LEU A 46 2.66 2.43 -0.63
C LEU A 46 3.09 1.32 -1.59
N PHE A 47 2.83 0.06 -1.23
CA PHE A 47 2.99 -1.10 -2.09
C PHE A 47 1.67 -1.81 -2.30
N SER A 48 1.56 -2.64 -3.34
CA SER A 48 0.40 -3.50 -3.48
C SER A 48 0.28 -4.43 -2.27
N ALA A 49 -0.88 -4.37 -1.60
CA ALA A 49 -1.22 -5.05 -0.35
C ALA A 49 -0.26 -4.76 0.83
N GLY A 50 0.50 -3.65 0.79
CA GLY A 50 1.51 -3.36 1.79
C GLY A 50 1.91 -1.89 1.85
N CYS A 51 2.92 -1.60 2.67
CA CYS A 51 3.57 -0.29 2.76
C CYS A 51 5.05 -0.43 3.09
N GLY A 52 5.79 0.66 2.93
CA GLY A 52 7.21 0.74 3.22
C GLY A 52 7.58 0.43 4.67
N ARG A 53 8.85 0.12 4.88
CA ARG A 53 9.45 0.14 6.22
C ARG A 53 9.69 1.59 6.63
N VAL A 54 9.79 1.79 7.94
CA VAL A 54 10.26 3.06 8.50
C VAL A 54 11.78 2.96 8.66
N PHE A 55 12.53 3.83 7.99
CA PHE A 55 13.99 3.94 8.13
C PHE A 55 14.34 5.09 9.06
N ASP A 56 14.24 6.32 8.59
CA ASP A 56 14.56 7.54 9.34
C ASP A 56 13.33 8.43 9.61
N GLY A 57 12.18 8.06 9.05
CA GLY A 57 10.89 8.64 9.39
C GLY A 57 10.29 8.02 10.65
N THR A 58 8.97 8.19 10.83
CA THR A 58 8.21 7.62 11.94
C THR A 58 6.99 6.83 11.45
N VAL A 59 6.52 5.88 12.29
CA VAL A 59 5.28 5.14 12.01
C VAL A 59 4.08 6.09 11.88
N ALA A 60 4.05 7.15 12.68
CA ALA A 60 2.98 8.15 12.63
C ALA A 60 2.99 8.93 11.30
N GLN A 61 4.17 9.32 10.80
CA GLN A 61 4.30 9.97 9.50
C GLN A 61 3.83 9.03 8.37
N LEU A 62 4.26 7.76 8.38
CA LEU A 62 3.84 6.78 7.37
C LEU A 62 2.32 6.58 7.39
N PHE A 63 1.72 6.49 8.57
CA PHE A 63 0.26 6.41 8.72
C PHE A 63 -0.44 7.62 8.10
N GLN A 64 -0.01 8.84 8.43
CA GLN A 64 -0.58 10.07 7.89
C GLN A 64 -0.45 10.13 6.36
N SER A 65 0.72 9.78 5.84
CA SER A 65 0.96 9.70 4.39
C SER A 65 -0.01 8.74 3.70
N LEU A 66 -0.22 7.54 4.27
CA LEU A 66 -1.19 6.59 3.71
C LEU A 66 -2.64 7.08 3.83
N GLN A 67 -3.01 7.79 4.91
CA GLN A 67 -4.33 8.41 5.00
C GLN A 67 -4.52 9.50 3.93
N GLN A 68 -3.50 10.28 3.61
CA GLN A 68 -3.53 11.24 2.51
C GLN A 68 -3.70 10.54 1.16
N LEU A 69 -2.90 9.52 0.85
CA LEU A 69 -2.98 8.77 -0.41
C LEU A 69 -4.34 8.07 -0.59
N ARG A 70 -4.95 7.65 0.50
CA ARG A 70 -6.27 7.00 0.52
C ARG A 70 -7.40 7.88 0.00
N THR A 71 -7.24 9.20 0.01
CA THR A 71 -8.27 10.17 -0.45
C THR A 71 -8.24 10.42 -1.96
N LEU A 72 -7.27 9.89 -2.68
CA LEU A 72 -7.17 10.01 -4.13
C LEU A 72 -8.33 9.30 -4.85
N PRO A 73 -8.59 9.60 -6.13
CA PRO A 73 -9.61 8.93 -6.91
C PRO A 73 -9.45 7.40 -6.88
N PRO A 74 -10.53 6.61 -6.73
CA PRO A 74 -10.47 5.16 -6.57
C PRO A 74 -9.82 4.41 -7.74
N ASP A 75 -9.90 4.96 -8.95
CA ASP A 75 -9.31 4.41 -10.17
C ASP A 75 -7.85 4.79 -10.38
N THR A 76 -7.23 5.50 -9.40
CA THR A 76 -5.81 5.83 -9.43
C THR A 76 -4.95 4.57 -9.52
N ARG A 77 -4.11 4.50 -10.53
CA ARG A 77 -3.10 3.44 -10.69
C ARG A 77 -1.96 3.64 -9.71
N ILE A 78 -1.65 2.64 -8.94
CA ILE A 78 -0.58 2.66 -7.92
C ILE A 78 0.69 2.08 -8.54
N CYS A 79 1.66 2.96 -8.81
CA CYS A 79 2.97 2.64 -9.37
C CYS A 79 4.00 2.67 -8.24
N ALA A 80 4.17 1.55 -7.55
CA ALA A 80 5.12 1.39 -6.47
C ALA A 80 6.54 1.10 -7.00
N ALA A 81 7.57 1.40 -6.19
CA ALA A 81 8.97 1.19 -6.58
C ALA A 81 9.37 -0.29 -6.65
N HIS A 82 8.69 -1.16 -5.89
CA HIS A 82 9.02 -2.58 -5.78
C HIS A 82 7.80 -3.48 -5.90
N GLU A 83 8.00 -4.65 -6.51
CA GLU A 83 6.96 -5.67 -6.69
C GLU A 83 6.99 -6.70 -5.54
N TYR A 84 6.53 -6.30 -4.36
CA TYR A 84 6.41 -7.16 -3.18
C TYR A 84 5.03 -7.81 -3.04
N THR A 85 4.22 -7.78 -4.08
CA THR A 85 2.78 -8.08 -4.09
C THR A 85 2.46 -9.42 -3.46
N LEU A 86 3.10 -10.52 -3.90
CA LEU A 86 2.79 -11.86 -3.38
C LEU A 86 3.11 -11.98 -1.89
N THR A 87 4.28 -11.50 -1.47
CA THR A 87 4.70 -11.52 -0.06
C THR A 87 3.76 -10.68 0.81
N ASN A 88 3.33 -9.53 0.31
CA ASN A 88 2.39 -8.65 1.01
C ASN A 88 0.98 -9.26 1.09
N LEU A 89 0.51 -9.91 0.04
CA LEU A 89 -0.79 -10.60 0.05
C LEU A 89 -0.81 -11.78 1.03
N HIS A 90 0.30 -12.52 1.17
CA HIS A 90 0.42 -13.53 2.22
C HIS A 90 0.33 -12.94 3.62
N PHE A 91 0.96 -11.79 3.85
CA PHE A 91 0.82 -11.06 5.10
C PHE A 91 -0.61 -10.58 5.33
N ALA A 92 -1.22 -9.96 4.30
CA ALA A 92 -2.59 -9.47 4.35
C ALA A 92 -3.58 -10.59 4.69
N LEU A 93 -3.40 -11.79 4.10
CA LEU A 93 -4.21 -12.96 4.42
C LEU A 93 -4.04 -13.44 5.86
N GLY A 94 -2.83 -13.33 6.43
CA GLY A 94 -2.59 -13.57 7.85
C GLY A 94 -3.29 -12.56 8.75
N ALA A 95 -3.29 -11.29 8.35
CA ALA A 95 -3.93 -10.19 9.08
C ALA A 95 -5.46 -10.21 8.99
N GLU A 96 -6.01 -10.69 7.87
CA GLU A 96 -7.46 -10.72 7.62
C GLU A 96 -7.85 -12.03 6.89
N PRO A 97 -7.79 -13.19 7.58
CA PRO A 97 -7.98 -14.51 6.94
C PRO A 97 -9.38 -14.74 6.40
N GLY A 98 -10.37 -13.96 6.84
CA GLY A 98 -11.76 -13.98 6.33
C GLY A 98 -12.01 -13.14 5.08
N ASN A 99 -11.01 -12.44 4.54
CA ASN A 99 -11.19 -11.53 3.41
C ASN A 99 -11.00 -12.27 2.07
N ASP A 100 -12.11 -12.53 1.37
CA ASP A 100 -12.08 -13.24 0.08
C ASP A 100 -11.38 -12.44 -1.01
N ALA A 101 -11.47 -11.11 -1.01
CA ALA A 101 -10.78 -10.27 -1.99
C ALA A 101 -9.25 -10.44 -1.93
N ILE A 102 -8.68 -10.69 -0.74
CA ILE A 102 -7.25 -11.00 -0.61
C ILE A 102 -6.92 -12.34 -1.25
N ARG A 103 -7.76 -13.38 -1.05
CA ARG A 103 -7.56 -14.70 -1.65
C ARG A 103 -7.61 -14.64 -3.17
N GLU A 104 -8.63 -13.97 -3.70
CA GLU A 104 -8.82 -13.79 -5.14
C GLU A 104 -7.64 -13.02 -5.76
N ARG A 105 -7.23 -11.91 -5.11
CA ARG A 105 -6.08 -11.13 -5.58
C ARG A 105 -4.78 -11.93 -5.53
N LEU A 106 -4.57 -12.74 -4.49
CA LEU A 106 -3.40 -13.61 -4.38
C LEU A 106 -3.37 -14.65 -5.50
N ALA A 107 -4.49 -15.32 -5.77
CA ALA A 107 -4.59 -16.29 -6.85
C ALA A 107 -4.32 -15.65 -8.22
N HIS A 108 -4.92 -14.48 -8.48
CA HIS A 108 -4.70 -13.72 -9.72
C HIS A 108 -3.23 -13.30 -9.88
N CYS A 109 -2.60 -12.76 -8.82
CA CYS A 109 -1.20 -12.33 -8.89
C CYS A 109 -0.23 -13.50 -9.06
N ARG A 110 -0.52 -14.68 -8.50
CA ARG A 110 0.25 -15.90 -8.76
C ARG A 110 0.20 -16.26 -10.24
N GLN A 111 -0.98 -16.29 -10.83
CA GLN A 111 -1.14 -16.58 -12.26
C GLN A 111 -0.36 -15.58 -13.13
N LEU A 112 -0.47 -14.28 -12.83
CA LEU A 112 0.31 -13.27 -13.55
C LEU A 112 1.83 -13.57 -13.49
N ARG A 113 2.33 -13.95 -12.30
CA ARG A 113 3.78 -14.26 -12.16
C ARG A 113 4.18 -15.56 -12.85
N GLU A 114 3.32 -16.57 -12.89
CA GLU A 114 3.52 -17.79 -13.66
C GLU A 114 3.57 -17.50 -15.17
N ASP A 115 2.75 -16.55 -15.64
CA ASP A 115 2.73 -16.09 -17.02
C ASP A 115 3.86 -15.09 -17.36
N GLY A 116 4.75 -14.79 -16.41
CA GLY A 116 5.83 -13.81 -16.58
C GLY A 116 5.37 -12.35 -16.60
N LEU A 117 4.12 -12.07 -16.20
CA LEU A 117 3.52 -10.73 -16.22
C LEU A 117 3.69 -10.02 -14.87
N PRO A 118 3.78 -8.66 -14.86
CA PRO A 118 3.86 -7.89 -13.64
C PRO A 118 2.52 -7.86 -12.89
N THR A 119 2.57 -7.70 -11.56
CA THR A 119 1.39 -7.52 -10.71
C THR A 119 1.06 -6.03 -10.48
N LEU A 120 1.93 -5.14 -10.95
CA LEU A 120 1.79 -3.69 -10.90
C LEU A 120 1.56 -3.12 -12.31
N PRO A 121 0.88 -1.95 -12.43
CA PRO A 121 0.28 -1.19 -11.34
C PRO A 121 -0.98 -1.86 -10.77
N SER A 122 -1.24 -1.66 -9.47
CA SER A 122 -2.54 -1.94 -8.88
C SER A 122 -3.47 -0.72 -8.98
N THR A 123 -4.67 -0.78 -8.40
CA THR A 123 -5.58 0.37 -8.32
C THR A 123 -5.86 0.72 -6.86
N LEU A 124 -6.09 2.00 -6.56
CA LEU A 124 -6.41 2.40 -5.20
C LEU A 124 -7.67 1.69 -4.67
N SER A 125 -8.70 1.54 -5.50
CA SER A 125 -9.91 0.78 -5.15
C SER A 125 -9.59 -0.67 -4.78
N GLY A 126 -8.70 -1.32 -5.49
CA GLY A 126 -8.22 -2.66 -5.17
C GLY A 126 -7.43 -2.68 -3.86
N GLU A 127 -6.53 -1.73 -3.66
CA GLU A 127 -5.76 -1.61 -2.42
C GLU A 127 -6.67 -1.39 -1.20
N LEU A 128 -7.73 -0.58 -1.33
CA LEU A 128 -8.71 -0.37 -0.25
C LEU A 128 -9.47 -1.65 0.14
N GLN A 129 -9.49 -2.68 -0.72
CA GLN A 129 -10.11 -3.97 -0.43
C GLN A 129 -9.15 -4.97 0.22
N VAL A 130 -7.85 -4.92 -0.11
CA VAL A 130 -6.89 -5.97 0.25
C VAL A 130 -5.73 -5.51 1.13
N ASN A 131 -5.43 -4.21 1.17
CA ASN A 131 -4.25 -3.69 1.87
C ASN A 131 -4.55 -3.43 3.36
N PRO A 132 -4.01 -4.21 4.30
CA PRO A 132 -4.32 -4.06 5.72
C PRO A 132 -3.89 -2.69 6.28
N PHE A 133 -2.87 -2.05 5.70
CA PHE A 133 -2.40 -0.75 6.13
C PHE A 133 -3.33 0.41 5.75
N LEU A 134 -4.12 0.27 4.69
CA LEU A 134 -5.19 1.19 4.33
C LEU A 134 -6.52 0.86 5.04
N ARG A 135 -6.59 -0.27 5.72
CA ARG A 135 -7.80 -0.84 6.35
C ARG A 135 -7.71 -0.87 7.87
N SER A 136 -6.67 -0.34 8.48
CA SER A 136 -6.41 -0.39 9.93
C SER A 136 -7.53 0.18 10.82
N HIS A 137 -8.47 0.94 10.23
CA HIS A 137 -9.68 1.43 10.90
C HIS A 137 -10.76 0.35 11.11
N LEU A 138 -10.60 -0.84 10.49
CA LEU A 138 -11.59 -1.92 10.61
C LEU A 138 -11.31 -2.77 11.85
N PRO A 139 -12.33 -2.97 12.73
CA PRO A 139 -12.15 -3.76 13.96
C PRO A 139 -11.73 -5.21 13.72
N ALA A 140 -12.00 -5.76 12.54
CA ALA A 140 -11.62 -7.12 12.19
C ALA A 140 -10.11 -7.34 12.25
N LEU A 141 -9.31 -6.35 11.84
CA LEU A 141 -7.84 -6.46 11.81
C LEU A 141 -7.21 -6.58 13.18
N SER A 142 -7.76 -5.93 14.21
CA SER A 142 -7.23 -6.04 15.58
C SER A 142 -7.41 -7.43 16.18
N ARG A 143 -8.41 -8.20 15.73
CA ARG A 143 -8.73 -9.54 16.25
C ARG A 143 -7.73 -10.61 15.86
N HIS A 144 -7.01 -10.41 14.77
CA HIS A 144 -6.07 -11.39 14.21
C HIS A 144 -4.61 -11.03 14.46
N LEU A 145 -4.37 -9.93 15.18
CA LEU A 145 -3.02 -9.59 15.61
C LEU A 145 -2.50 -10.61 16.62
N PRO A 146 -1.22 -11.03 16.50
CA PRO A 146 -0.57 -11.85 17.51
C PRO A 146 -0.72 -11.24 18.91
N ALA A 147 -0.86 -12.09 19.93
CA ALA A 147 -1.10 -11.65 21.31
C ALA A 147 0.00 -10.70 21.81
N GLU A 148 1.24 -10.95 21.42
CA GLU A 148 2.41 -10.14 21.76
C GLU A 148 2.52 -8.81 20.99
N LEU A 149 1.68 -8.62 19.96
CA LEU A 149 1.67 -7.44 19.09
C LEU A 149 0.36 -6.65 19.20
N GLN A 150 -0.36 -6.79 20.31
CA GLN A 150 -1.58 -6.03 20.52
C GLN A 150 -1.32 -4.52 20.41
N PRO A 151 -2.27 -3.75 19.85
CA PRO A 151 -2.10 -2.32 19.69
C PRO A 151 -2.07 -1.60 21.04
N GLU A 152 -1.24 -0.58 21.16
CA GLU A 152 -1.17 0.26 22.35
C GLU A 152 -2.43 1.11 22.53
N THR A 153 -3.08 1.48 21.42
CA THR A 153 -4.35 2.19 21.36
C THR A 153 -5.33 1.44 20.48
N ALA A 154 -6.62 1.43 20.81
CA ALA A 154 -7.65 0.71 20.06
C ALA A 154 -8.15 1.47 18.82
N ASP A 155 -7.43 2.49 18.38
CA ASP A 155 -7.75 3.29 17.20
C ASP A 155 -7.04 2.78 15.93
N ALA A 156 -7.34 3.41 14.79
CA ALA A 156 -6.76 3.03 13.51
C ALA A 156 -5.23 3.15 13.48
N PHE A 157 -4.65 4.11 14.20
CA PHE A 157 -3.21 4.28 14.29
C PHE A 157 -2.56 3.15 15.11
N GLY A 158 -3.13 2.79 16.26
CA GLY A 158 -2.61 1.69 17.08
C GLY A 158 -2.62 0.36 16.33
N VAL A 159 -3.70 0.05 15.61
CA VAL A 159 -3.78 -1.13 14.73
C VAL A 159 -2.74 -1.07 13.62
N PHE A 160 -2.59 0.07 12.97
CA PHE A 160 -1.56 0.27 11.93
C PHE A 160 -0.15 0.02 12.48
N ALA A 161 0.18 0.60 13.62
CA ALA A 161 1.49 0.43 14.27
C ALA A 161 1.77 -1.03 14.63
N ALA A 162 0.77 -1.74 15.14
CA ALA A 162 0.86 -3.18 15.43
C ALA A 162 1.08 -4.01 14.16
N LEU A 163 0.32 -3.75 13.08
CA LEU A 163 0.51 -4.38 11.77
C LEU A 163 1.92 -4.12 11.21
N ARG A 164 2.46 -2.89 11.38
CA ARG A 164 3.79 -2.54 10.88
C ARG A 164 4.88 -3.28 11.66
N ARG A 165 4.75 -3.41 12.98
CA ARG A 165 5.65 -4.24 13.80
C ARG A 165 5.59 -5.71 13.37
N TRP A 166 4.38 -6.26 13.22
CA TRP A 166 4.18 -7.65 12.78
C TRP A 166 4.81 -7.92 11.40
N ARG A 167 4.59 -7.02 10.44
CA ARG A 167 5.14 -7.19 9.09
C ARG A 167 6.67 -7.25 9.07
N ASN A 168 7.36 -6.64 10.04
CA ASN A 168 8.83 -6.67 10.12
C ASN A 168 9.37 -8.07 10.47
N SER A 169 8.61 -8.85 11.23
CA SER A 169 8.97 -10.23 11.66
C SER A 169 8.25 -11.32 10.86
N PHE A 170 7.26 -10.96 10.04
CA PHE A 170 6.47 -11.92 9.28
C PHE A 170 7.31 -12.63 8.21
N LYS A 171 7.22 -13.94 8.22
CA LYS A 171 7.79 -14.80 7.17
C LYS A 171 6.63 -15.42 6.37
N PRO A 172 6.58 -15.21 5.05
CA PRO A 172 5.58 -15.88 4.23
C PRO A 172 5.77 -17.40 4.33
N PRO A 173 4.71 -18.19 4.14
CA PRO A 173 4.85 -19.64 4.02
C PRO A 173 5.83 -19.97 2.90
N ALA A 174 6.62 -21.03 3.08
CA ALA A 174 7.50 -21.51 2.03
C ALA A 174 6.66 -21.78 0.77
N THR A 175 7.09 -21.24 -0.36
CA THR A 175 6.47 -21.56 -1.64
C THR A 175 6.73 -23.04 -1.93
N PRO A 176 5.70 -23.86 -2.21
CA PRO A 176 5.88 -25.27 -2.54
C PRO A 176 6.70 -25.46 -3.81
#